data_b74e3491325ba20cf3d37d3987194460
#
_entry.id   b74e3491325ba20cf3d37d3987194460
#
_cell.length_a   1.000
_cell.length_b   1.000
_cell.length_c   1.000
_cell.angle_alpha   90.00
_cell.angle_beta   90.00
_cell.angle_gamma   90.00
#
_symmetry.space_group_name_H-M   'P 1'
#
loop_
_entity.id
_entity.type
_entity.pdbx_description
1 polymer ?
#
loop_
_entity_poly.entity_id
_entity_poly.type
_entity_poly.pdbx_seq_one_letter_code
_entity_poly.pdbx_strand_id
1 'polypeptide(L)'
;MDMKLELLPIPVDDVERAKAFYSEQVGFAVDLDHAPSDDIRMVQLTPPGSGCSIMVGVGTIDTEPGSVQGVQLVVDDIDAVRDQLAERGVEISPVRHFENGEWIDGKGGRWNSFAFFDDPDGNGWVLQERPAEGSSSS
;
A
#
# COMPACT_ATOMS: atom_id res chain seq x y z
N MET A 1 21.03 16.41 9.76
CA MET A 1 20.34 16.54 8.46
C MET A 1 19.06 15.73 8.50
N ASP A 2 17.92 16.38 8.31
CA ASP A 2 16.63 15.69 8.30
C ASP A 2 16.24 15.35 6.87
N MET A 3 15.83 14.09 6.68
CA MET A 3 15.26 13.64 5.40
C MET A 3 14.08 12.74 5.69
N LYS A 4 12.96 13.01 5.03
CA LYS A 4 11.74 12.23 5.19
C LYS A 4 11.30 11.70 3.84
N LEU A 5 10.71 10.51 3.84
CA LEU A 5 10.07 10.02 2.63
C LEU A 5 8.82 10.85 2.40
N GLU A 6 8.74 11.50 1.26
CA GLU A 6 7.61 12.35 0.91
C GLU A 6 6.63 11.64 0.02
N LEU A 7 7.15 10.93 -0.99
CA LEU A 7 6.30 10.43 -2.05
C LEU A 7 6.97 9.26 -2.77
N LEU A 8 6.16 8.25 -3.09
CA LEU A 8 6.58 7.11 -3.91
C LEU A 8 5.74 7.11 -5.19
N PRO A 9 6.38 7.15 -6.36
CA PRO A 9 5.64 7.00 -7.62
C PRO A 9 5.25 5.54 -7.82
N ILE A 10 4.00 5.32 -8.23
CA ILE A 10 3.47 3.98 -8.50
C ILE A 10 3.04 3.95 -9.97
N PRO A 11 3.72 3.18 -10.83
CA PRO A 11 3.41 3.16 -12.25
C PRO A 11 2.13 2.36 -12.52
N VAL A 12 1.18 3.01 -13.19
CA VAL A 12 -0.11 2.41 -13.52
C VAL A 12 -0.45 2.71 -14.97
N ASP A 13 -1.24 1.83 -15.58
CA ASP A 13 -1.69 1.99 -16.95
C ASP A 13 -2.93 2.89 -17.05
N ASP A 14 -3.83 2.79 -16.06
CA ASP A 14 -5.09 3.53 -16.05
C ASP A 14 -5.22 4.30 -14.74
N VAL A 15 -5.04 5.62 -14.82
CA VAL A 15 -5.04 6.49 -13.64
C VAL A 15 -6.40 6.52 -12.94
N GLU A 16 -7.50 6.51 -13.70
CA GLU A 16 -8.84 6.51 -13.09
C GLU A 16 -9.07 5.23 -12.30
N ARG A 17 -8.68 4.10 -12.86
CA ARG A 17 -8.81 2.80 -12.17
C ARG A 17 -7.95 2.76 -10.92
N ALA A 18 -6.70 3.25 -11.02
CA ALA A 18 -5.79 3.29 -9.88
C ALA A 18 -6.30 4.22 -8.78
N LYS A 19 -6.78 5.41 -9.16
CA LYS A 19 -7.35 6.36 -8.20
C LYS A 19 -8.53 5.76 -7.45
N ALA A 20 -9.43 5.10 -8.16
CA ALA A 20 -10.58 4.45 -7.55
C ALA A 20 -10.16 3.33 -6.61
N PHE A 21 -9.20 2.51 -7.03
CA PHE A 21 -8.70 1.42 -6.19
C PHE A 21 -8.11 1.93 -4.88
N TYR A 22 -7.18 2.88 -4.96
CA TYR A 22 -6.50 3.37 -3.77
C TYR A 22 -7.40 4.20 -2.87
N SER A 23 -8.32 4.99 -3.42
CA SER A 23 -9.19 5.84 -2.59
C SER A 23 -10.41 5.10 -2.09
N GLU A 24 -11.09 4.33 -2.92
CA GLU A 24 -12.37 3.71 -2.55
C GLU A 24 -12.20 2.34 -1.91
N GLN A 25 -11.27 1.52 -2.41
CA GLN A 25 -11.07 0.18 -1.88
C GLN A 25 -10.04 0.16 -0.75
N VAL A 26 -8.87 0.76 -0.95
CA VAL A 26 -7.82 0.76 0.09
C VAL A 26 -8.04 1.85 1.12
N GLY A 27 -8.66 2.96 0.74
CA GLY A 27 -9.03 3.99 1.71
C GLY A 27 -8.02 5.11 1.87
N PHE A 28 -7.15 5.32 0.88
CA PHE A 28 -6.23 6.44 0.91
C PHE A 28 -6.96 7.74 0.60
N ALA A 29 -6.54 8.84 1.21
CA ALA A 29 -7.10 10.15 0.94
C ALA A 29 -6.48 10.74 -0.33
N VAL A 30 -7.32 11.30 -1.20
CA VAL A 30 -6.83 12.01 -2.39
C VAL A 30 -6.45 13.41 -1.98
N ASP A 31 -5.17 13.75 -2.10
CA ASP A 31 -4.65 15.05 -1.71
C ASP A 31 -4.63 16.02 -2.89
N LEU A 32 -4.36 15.50 -4.09
CA LEU A 32 -4.20 16.28 -5.28
C LEU A 32 -4.61 15.46 -6.49
N ASP A 33 -5.34 16.09 -7.40
CA ASP A 33 -5.62 15.53 -8.71
C ASP A 33 -5.51 16.68 -9.70
N HIS A 34 -4.39 16.74 -10.41
CA HIS A 34 -4.04 17.87 -11.24
C HIS A 34 -3.59 17.43 -12.63
N ALA A 35 -4.15 18.07 -13.65
CA ALA A 35 -3.81 17.81 -15.04
C ALA A 35 -3.43 19.12 -15.71
N PRO A 36 -2.12 19.48 -15.71
CA PRO A 36 -1.69 20.74 -16.35
C PRO A 36 -1.86 20.70 -17.88
N SER A 37 -1.95 19.52 -18.48
CA SER A 37 -2.20 19.36 -19.92
C SER A 37 -2.91 18.05 -20.17
N ASP A 38 -3.33 17.79 -21.40
CA ASP A 38 -3.97 16.52 -21.78
C ASP A 38 -3.02 15.32 -21.64
N ASP A 39 -1.73 15.58 -21.69
CA ASP A 39 -0.70 14.53 -21.66
C ASP A 39 -0.13 14.28 -20.28
N ILE A 40 -0.46 15.12 -19.30
CA ILE A 40 0.11 15.03 -17.96
C ILE A 40 -1.00 15.09 -16.92
N ARG A 41 -1.00 14.11 -16.04
CA ARG A 41 -1.90 14.08 -14.89
C ARG A 41 -1.17 13.52 -13.68
N MET A 42 -1.39 14.12 -12.53
CA MET A 42 -0.80 13.71 -11.27
C MET A 42 -1.90 13.55 -10.23
N VAL A 43 -1.99 12.37 -9.65
CA VAL A 43 -2.91 12.11 -8.54
C VAL A 43 -2.08 11.67 -7.34
N GLN A 44 -2.13 12.45 -6.27
CA GLN A 44 -1.42 12.15 -5.04
C GLN A 44 -2.40 11.65 -4.00
N LEU A 45 -2.09 10.53 -3.39
CA LEU A 45 -2.93 9.91 -2.36
C LEU A 45 -2.07 9.58 -1.15
N THR A 46 -2.66 9.68 0.04
CA THR A 46 -1.94 9.43 1.28
C THR A 46 -2.71 8.42 2.14
N PRO A 47 -2.04 7.34 2.59
CA PRO A 47 -2.64 6.45 3.58
C PRO A 47 -2.97 7.21 4.86
N PRO A 48 -4.12 6.94 5.50
CA PRO A 48 -4.45 7.62 6.76
C PRO A 48 -3.35 7.43 7.80
N GLY A 49 -2.90 8.53 8.39
CA GLY A 49 -1.86 8.51 9.41
C GLY A 49 -0.43 8.46 8.88
N SER A 50 -0.24 8.41 7.58
CA SER A 50 1.10 8.34 6.98
C SER A 50 1.64 9.73 6.65
N GLY A 51 2.95 9.89 6.81
CA GLY A 51 3.65 11.10 6.34
C GLY A 51 4.18 10.97 4.92
N CYS A 52 4.04 9.80 4.31
CA CYS A 52 4.49 9.56 2.94
C CYS A 52 3.29 9.28 2.05
N SER A 53 3.28 9.87 0.87
CA SER A 53 2.20 9.73 -0.11
C SER A 53 2.61 8.83 -1.27
N ILE A 54 1.64 8.43 -2.07
CA ILE A 54 1.93 7.82 -3.37
C ILE A 54 1.41 8.73 -4.47
N MET A 55 1.97 8.58 -5.67
CA MET A 55 1.51 9.31 -6.85
C MET A 55 1.27 8.32 -7.98
N VAL A 56 0.09 8.41 -8.59
CA VAL A 56 -0.19 7.74 -9.85
C VAL A 56 -0.43 8.82 -10.90
N GLY A 57 -0.10 8.57 -12.16
CA GLY A 57 -0.22 9.64 -13.14
C GLY A 57 0.02 9.19 -14.57
N VAL A 58 -0.14 10.15 -15.46
CA VAL A 58 0.14 10.01 -16.89
C VAL A 58 1.26 10.98 -17.23
N GLY A 59 2.28 10.49 -17.93
CA GLY A 59 3.38 11.34 -18.39
C GLY A 59 4.37 11.77 -17.32
N THR A 60 4.26 11.22 -16.12
CA THR A 60 5.10 11.62 -14.97
C THR A 60 5.96 10.48 -14.44
N ILE A 61 5.71 9.25 -14.84
CA ILE A 61 6.42 8.06 -14.36
C ILE A 61 6.87 7.23 -15.56
N ASP A 62 8.16 6.93 -15.62
CA ASP A 62 8.77 6.24 -16.76
C ASP A 62 8.88 4.72 -16.60
N THR A 63 8.55 4.18 -15.44
CA THR A 63 8.66 2.74 -15.21
C THR A 63 7.41 2.02 -15.67
N GLU A 64 7.55 0.71 -15.94
CA GLU A 64 6.44 -0.09 -16.44
C GLU A 64 5.32 -0.21 -15.41
N PRO A 65 4.05 -0.11 -15.84
CA PRO A 65 2.93 -0.39 -14.93
C PRO A 65 3.09 -1.76 -14.29
N GLY A 66 2.84 -1.83 -12.97
CA GLY A 66 2.95 -3.08 -12.23
C GLY A 66 4.35 -3.45 -11.80
N SER A 67 5.36 -2.62 -12.08
CA SER A 67 6.76 -2.96 -11.80
C SER A 67 7.18 -2.75 -10.35
N VAL A 68 6.40 -2.07 -9.54
CA VAL A 68 6.75 -1.83 -8.13
C VAL A 68 6.27 -3.00 -7.28
N GLN A 69 7.16 -3.52 -6.44
CA GLN A 69 6.85 -4.66 -5.57
C GLN A 69 7.33 -4.38 -4.16
N GLY A 70 6.56 -4.86 -3.17
CA GLY A 70 6.99 -4.87 -1.80
C GLY A 70 6.83 -3.55 -1.05
N VAL A 71 5.96 -2.65 -1.51
CA VAL A 71 5.67 -1.44 -0.73
C VAL A 71 4.91 -1.85 0.53
N GLN A 72 5.41 -1.43 1.68
CA GLN A 72 4.86 -1.87 2.96
C GLN A 72 4.06 -0.79 3.66
N LEU A 73 2.90 -1.22 4.17
CA LEU A 73 2.05 -0.44 5.06
C LEU A 73 2.09 -1.10 6.43
N VAL A 74 2.33 -0.32 7.46
CA VAL A 74 2.28 -0.83 8.83
C VAL A 74 0.92 -0.52 9.44
N VAL A 75 0.34 -1.51 10.12
CA VAL A 75 -0.98 -1.40 10.75
C VAL A 75 -0.91 -1.92 12.18
N ASP A 76 -1.88 -1.50 13.01
CA ASP A 76 -1.94 -1.93 14.41
C ASP A 76 -2.66 -3.26 14.58
N ASP A 77 -3.68 -3.52 13.75
CA ASP A 77 -4.49 -4.75 13.81
C ASP A 77 -4.63 -5.29 12.39
N ILE A 78 -3.75 -6.21 12.03
CA ILE A 78 -3.69 -6.70 10.66
C ILE A 78 -4.93 -7.52 10.29
N ASP A 79 -5.50 -8.26 11.22
CA ASP A 79 -6.70 -9.04 10.92
C ASP A 79 -7.87 -8.12 10.57
N ALA A 80 -8.06 -7.05 11.33
CA ALA A 80 -9.13 -6.09 11.09
C ALA A 80 -8.94 -5.38 9.75
N VAL A 81 -7.73 -4.92 9.46
CA VAL A 81 -7.45 -4.20 8.21
C VAL A 81 -7.58 -5.13 7.02
N ARG A 82 -7.03 -6.33 7.12
CA ARG A 82 -7.14 -7.33 6.06
C ARG A 82 -8.59 -7.62 5.73
N ASP A 83 -9.44 -7.81 6.76
CA ASP A 83 -10.85 -8.13 6.55
C ASP A 83 -11.61 -6.95 5.95
N GLN A 84 -11.30 -5.72 6.36
CA GLN A 84 -11.89 -4.52 5.76
C GLN A 84 -11.57 -4.40 4.28
N LEU A 85 -10.31 -4.63 3.92
CA LEU A 85 -9.90 -4.57 2.51
C LEU A 85 -10.61 -5.65 1.69
N ALA A 86 -10.71 -6.86 2.22
CA ALA A 86 -11.43 -7.94 1.55
C ALA A 86 -12.90 -7.58 1.34
N GLU A 87 -13.55 -6.98 2.33
CA GLU A 87 -14.94 -6.54 2.21
C GLU A 87 -15.12 -5.46 1.14
N ARG A 88 -14.10 -4.66 0.91
CA ARG A 88 -14.12 -3.62 -0.12
C ARG A 88 -13.74 -4.14 -1.51
N GLY A 89 -13.56 -5.43 -1.64
CA GLY A 89 -13.27 -6.06 -2.91
C GLY A 89 -11.79 -6.18 -3.26
N VAL A 90 -10.89 -5.92 -2.33
CA VAL A 90 -9.46 -6.14 -2.56
C VAL A 90 -9.16 -7.62 -2.43
N GLU A 91 -8.50 -8.18 -3.43
CA GLU A 91 -8.00 -9.56 -3.35
C GLU A 91 -6.73 -9.55 -2.51
N ILE A 92 -6.86 -9.98 -1.27
CA ILE A 92 -5.77 -9.94 -0.30
C ILE A 92 -5.57 -11.32 0.31
N SER A 93 -4.31 -11.69 0.51
CA SER A 93 -3.95 -12.99 1.05
C SER A 93 -4.44 -13.15 2.50
N PRO A 94 -4.50 -14.38 3.01
CA PRO A 94 -4.61 -14.58 4.45
C PRO A 94 -3.43 -13.92 5.17
N VAL A 95 -3.60 -13.64 6.46
CA VAL A 95 -2.49 -13.21 7.29
C VAL A 95 -1.51 -14.38 7.42
N ARG A 96 -0.22 -14.11 7.22
CA ARG A 96 0.85 -15.10 7.24
C ARG A 96 2.04 -14.61 8.02
N HIS A 97 2.87 -15.55 8.45
CA HIS A 97 4.16 -15.22 9.06
C HIS A 97 5.25 -16.08 8.44
N PHE A 98 6.49 -15.64 8.59
CA PHE A 98 7.65 -16.35 8.07
C PHE A 98 8.31 -17.11 9.21
N GLU A 99 8.52 -18.42 9.03
CA GLU A 99 9.10 -19.28 10.05
C GLU A 99 9.86 -20.41 9.39
N ASN A 100 11.10 -20.62 9.81
CA ASN A 100 11.95 -21.69 9.31
C ASN A 100 12.05 -21.73 7.78
N GLY A 101 12.13 -20.54 7.16
CA GLY A 101 12.28 -20.43 5.71
C GLY A 101 10.98 -20.59 4.92
N GLU A 102 9.83 -20.63 5.59
CA GLU A 102 8.55 -20.83 4.93
C GLU A 102 7.52 -19.79 5.38
N TRP A 103 6.58 -19.48 4.48
CA TRP A 103 5.40 -18.70 4.82
C TRP A 103 4.30 -19.62 5.33
N ILE A 104 3.77 -19.32 6.51
CA ILE A 104 2.78 -20.14 7.21
C ILE A 104 1.56 -19.27 7.50
N ASP A 105 0.37 -19.80 7.27
CA ASP A 105 -0.87 -19.07 7.56
C ASP A 105 -1.00 -18.80 9.05
N GLY A 106 -1.46 -17.59 9.37
CA GLY A 106 -1.67 -17.15 10.73
C GLY A 106 -0.64 -16.12 11.17
N LYS A 107 -0.92 -15.51 12.31
CA LYS A 107 -0.05 -14.48 12.89
C LYS A 107 1.19 -15.12 13.51
N GLY A 108 2.31 -14.42 13.36
CA GLY A 108 3.56 -14.79 14.04
C GLY A 108 3.83 -13.91 15.25
N GLY A 109 5.10 -13.83 15.63
CA GLY A 109 5.56 -12.98 16.72
C GLY A 109 5.62 -11.50 16.32
N ARG A 110 6.40 -10.73 17.07
CA ARG A 110 6.53 -9.29 16.84
C ARG A 110 7.09 -9.02 15.45
N TRP A 111 6.45 -8.09 14.72
CA TRP A 111 6.84 -7.67 13.37
C TRP A 111 6.78 -8.81 12.33
N ASN A 112 6.15 -9.93 12.67
CA ASN A 112 6.12 -11.11 11.80
C ASN A 112 4.69 -11.54 11.52
N SER A 113 3.87 -10.58 11.08
CA SER A 113 2.52 -10.86 10.58
C SER A 113 2.30 -10.00 9.36
N PHE A 114 1.99 -10.63 8.23
CA PHE A 114 1.93 -9.99 6.92
C PHE A 114 0.70 -10.42 6.15
N ALA A 115 0.25 -9.56 5.23
CA ALA A 115 -0.74 -9.92 4.23
C ALA A 115 -0.35 -9.20 2.94
N PHE A 116 -0.71 -9.77 1.80
CA PHE A 116 -0.22 -9.32 0.49
C PHE A 116 -1.38 -9.03 -0.45
N PHE A 117 -1.29 -7.92 -1.17
CA PHE A 117 -2.25 -7.61 -2.22
C PHE A 117 -1.57 -6.83 -3.34
N ASP A 118 -2.19 -6.83 -4.51
CA ASP A 118 -1.72 -6.08 -5.66
C ASP A 118 -2.75 -5.02 -6.03
N ASP A 119 -2.29 -3.93 -6.65
CA ASP A 119 -3.20 -2.99 -7.28
C ASP A 119 -3.67 -3.57 -8.63
N PRO A 120 -4.60 -2.89 -9.35
CA PRO A 120 -5.08 -3.43 -10.63
C PRO A 120 -4.01 -3.63 -11.70
N ASP A 121 -2.87 -2.96 -11.59
CA ASP A 121 -1.77 -3.10 -12.55
C ASP A 121 -0.74 -4.14 -12.12
N GLY A 122 -0.87 -4.70 -10.92
CA GLY A 122 0.06 -5.69 -10.40
C GLY A 122 1.17 -5.13 -9.54
N ASN A 123 1.12 -3.84 -9.16
CA ASN A 123 2.05 -3.31 -8.17
C ASN A 123 1.76 -3.96 -6.82
N GLY A 124 2.79 -4.50 -6.18
CA GLY A 124 2.63 -5.33 -5.00
C GLY A 124 2.77 -4.57 -3.69
N TRP A 125 1.84 -4.83 -2.79
CA TRP A 125 1.75 -4.20 -1.47
C TRP A 125 1.79 -5.23 -0.37
N VAL A 126 2.33 -4.84 0.78
CA VAL A 126 2.45 -5.69 1.95
C VAL A 126 1.87 -4.95 3.15
N LEU A 127 0.96 -5.60 3.87
CA LEU A 127 0.58 -5.15 5.21
C LEU A 127 1.49 -5.84 6.21
N GLN A 128 1.96 -5.09 7.19
CA GLN A 128 2.72 -5.64 8.32
C GLN A 128 2.13 -5.10 9.61
N GLU A 129 1.91 -5.98 10.57
CA GLU A 129 1.44 -5.56 11.88
C GLU A 129 2.61 -5.12 12.74
N ARG A 130 2.48 -3.94 13.35
CA ARG A 130 3.45 -3.53 14.35
C ARG A 130 2.99 -4.03 15.73
N PRO A 131 3.93 -4.32 16.64
CA PRO A 131 3.56 -4.76 17.98
C PRO A 131 2.76 -3.69 18.71
N ALA A 132 1.90 -4.13 19.62
CA ALA A 132 1.13 -3.22 20.45
C ALA A 132 2.05 -2.30 21.22
N GLU A 133 1.61 -1.05 21.40
CA GLU A 133 2.35 -0.08 22.19
C GLU A 133 2.46 -0.58 23.62
N GLY A 134 3.63 -0.41 24.23
CA GLY A 134 3.88 -0.94 25.57
C GLY A 134 4.36 -2.38 25.58
N SER A 135 4.40 -3.05 24.43
CA SER A 135 5.03 -4.36 24.33
C SER A 135 6.51 -4.23 24.63
N SER A 136 7.07 -5.21 25.32
CA SER A 136 8.50 -5.20 25.59
C SER A 136 9.26 -5.17 24.27
N SER A 137 10.37 -4.46 24.25
CA SER A 137 11.23 -4.45 23.09
C SER A 137 11.77 -5.84 22.84
N SER A 138 11.85 -6.18 21.63
CA SER A 138 12.45 -7.44 21.22
C SER A 138 13.96 -7.34 21.25
#